data_899e7100910fb40a56a01d8ed3ea8ac4
#
_entry.id   899e7100910fb40a56a01d8ed3ea8ac4
#
_cell.length_a   1.000
_cell.length_b   1.000
_cell.length_c   1.000
_cell.angle_alpha   90.00
_cell.angle_beta   90.00
_cell.angle_gamma   90.00
#
_symmetry.space_group_name_H-M   'P 1'
#
loop_
_entity.id
_entity.type
_entity.pdbx_description
1 polymer ?
#
loop_
_entity_poly.entity_id
_entity_poly.type
_entity_poly.pdbx_seq_one_letter_code
_entity_poly.pdbx_strand_id
1 'polypeptide(L)'
;MTKSAVASRTAGSVGAAKGQKAAGDRKKRLALRRVFTKEGVHPFDQIAWKKIKVTVRGSGMNTTTEERELEFPEAWSDNATSIAGSKYFRGRIGSAERETSARSMISRVVGMIRGWGLRFGHFETEEEAD
;
A
#
# COMPACT_ATOMS: atom_id res chain seq x y z
N MET A 1 -3.46 37.32 69.44
CA MET A 1 -4.81 36.75 69.65
C MET A 1 -5.54 36.78 68.34
N THR A 2 -5.92 35.73 67.85
CA THR A 2 -7.02 35.33 66.96
C THR A 2 -6.55 34.31 65.94
N LYS A 3 -7.05 33.11 66.18
CA LYS A 3 -6.88 31.92 65.31
C LYS A 3 -7.73 32.09 64.06
N SER A 4 -7.14 31.86 62.89
CA SER A 4 -7.93 31.69 61.69
C SER A 4 -7.79 30.21 61.22
N ALA A 5 -8.93 29.56 61.14
CA ALA A 5 -9.08 28.17 60.71
C ALA A 5 -9.04 28.10 59.18
N VAL A 6 -8.16 27.23 58.65
CA VAL A 6 -8.11 26.91 57.23
C VAL A 6 -8.99 25.67 57.00
N ALA A 7 -10.05 25.83 56.23
CA ALA A 7 -10.93 24.77 55.81
C ALA A 7 -10.30 23.95 54.69
N SER A 8 -10.16 22.64 54.93
CA SER A 8 -9.77 21.65 53.96
C SER A 8 -10.89 21.40 52.95
N ARG A 9 -10.63 21.63 51.65
CA ARG A 9 -11.54 21.27 50.57
C ARG A 9 -11.12 19.88 50.01
N THR A 10 -11.97 18.94 50.24
CA THR A 10 -11.91 17.59 49.65
C THR A 10 -12.04 17.66 48.13
N ALA A 11 -11.06 17.07 47.44
CA ALA A 11 -11.07 16.91 45.99
C ALA A 11 -12.10 15.85 45.62
N GLY A 12 -13.11 16.23 44.84
CA GLY A 12 -14.06 15.31 44.22
C GLY A 12 -13.41 14.49 43.12
N SER A 13 -13.54 13.18 43.19
CA SER A 13 -13.13 12.25 42.18
C SER A 13 -14.01 12.41 40.93
N VAL A 14 -13.42 12.85 39.84
CA VAL A 14 -14.09 12.88 38.53
C VAL A 14 -14.06 11.48 37.98
N GLY A 15 -15.20 10.79 38.02
CA GLY A 15 -15.39 9.47 37.40
C GLY A 15 -15.18 9.54 35.90
N ALA A 16 -14.21 8.75 35.39
CA ALA A 16 -14.00 8.55 34.00
C ALA A 16 -15.23 7.87 33.39
N ALA A 17 -16.02 8.61 32.63
CA ALA A 17 -17.08 8.07 31.81
C ALA A 17 -16.45 7.21 30.71
N LYS A 18 -16.56 5.87 30.86
CA LYS A 18 -16.32 4.91 29.79
C LYS A 18 -17.28 5.23 28.64
N GLY A 19 -16.80 5.90 27.61
CA GLY A 19 -17.53 6.07 26.37
C GLY A 19 -17.83 4.70 25.78
N GLN A 20 -19.07 4.29 25.88
CA GLN A 20 -19.61 3.19 25.09
C GLN A 20 -19.51 3.61 23.63
N LYS A 21 -18.56 2.99 22.90
CA LYS A 21 -18.56 3.02 21.42
C LYS A 21 -19.92 2.47 21.00
N ALA A 22 -20.76 3.35 20.42
CA ALA A 22 -21.98 2.95 19.74
C ALA A 22 -21.63 1.81 18.79
N ALA A 23 -22.41 0.73 18.84
CA ALA A 23 -22.37 -0.36 17.88
C ALA A 23 -22.87 0.20 16.55
N GLY A 24 -22.00 0.95 15.86
CA GLY A 24 -22.23 1.42 14.50
C GLY A 24 -22.39 0.20 13.61
N ASP A 25 -23.43 0.28 12.80
CA ASP A 25 -23.82 -0.57 11.69
C ASP A 25 -22.61 -1.33 11.11
N ARG A 26 -22.49 -2.63 11.45
CA ARG A 26 -21.45 -3.50 10.90
C ARG A 26 -21.75 -3.63 9.42
N LYS A 27 -21.17 -2.76 8.62
CA LYS A 27 -21.21 -2.89 7.17
C LYS A 27 -20.92 -4.35 6.81
N LYS A 28 -21.86 -4.96 6.10
CA LYS A 28 -21.80 -6.36 5.69
C LYS A 28 -20.48 -6.55 4.94
N ARG A 29 -19.55 -7.26 5.53
CA ARG A 29 -18.21 -7.50 4.98
C ARG A 29 -18.32 -8.42 3.79
N LEU A 30 -17.52 -8.15 2.79
CA LEU A 30 -17.40 -9.04 1.65
C LEU A 30 -16.46 -10.19 2.05
N ALA A 31 -17.00 -11.39 2.19
CA ALA A 31 -16.17 -12.59 2.29
C ALA A 31 -15.53 -12.84 0.91
N LEU A 32 -14.28 -12.44 0.74
CA LEU A 32 -13.54 -12.66 -0.51
C LEU A 32 -12.95 -14.06 -0.49
N ARG A 33 -13.35 -14.88 -1.47
CA ARG A 33 -12.77 -16.20 -1.68
C ARG A 33 -11.55 -16.06 -2.60
N ARG A 34 -10.42 -16.66 -2.22
CA ARG A 34 -9.24 -16.77 -3.11
C ARG A 34 -9.60 -17.55 -4.37
N VAL A 35 -9.35 -16.94 -5.54
CA VAL A 35 -9.60 -17.54 -6.85
C VAL A 35 -8.31 -17.71 -7.64
N PHE A 36 -7.44 -16.72 -7.60
CA PHE A 36 -6.22 -16.65 -8.40
C PHE A 36 -4.95 -16.95 -7.62
N THR A 37 -5.02 -16.95 -6.30
CA THR A 37 -3.87 -17.16 -5.42
C THR A 37 -4.00 -18.46 -4.64
N LYS A 38 -2.86 -19.04 -4.25
CA LYS A 38 -2.78 -20.21 -3.37
C LYS A 38 -2.39 -19.74 -1.97
N GLU A 39 -2.99 -20.34 -0.96
CA GLU A 39 -2.62 -20.07 0.42
C GLU A 39 -1.16 -20.42 0.70
N GLY A 40 -0.46 -19.55 1.41
CA GLY A 40 0.95 -19.75 1.77
C GLY A 40 1.95 -19.59 0.64
N VAL A 41 1.51 -19.23 -0.59
CA VAL A 41 2.42 -19.00 -1.72
C VAL A 41 2.26 -17.57 -2.21
N HIS A 42 3.36 -16.81 -2.21
CA HIS A 42 3.33 -15.46 -2.73
C HIS A 42 3.05 -15.47 -4.24
N PRO A 43 2.13 -14.64 -4.76
CA PRO A 43 1.75 -14.62 -6.18
C PRO A 43 2.94 -14.46 -7.14
N PHE A 44 3.95 -13.72 -6.75
CA PHE A 44 5.16 -13.53 -7.57
C PHE A 44 6.02 -14.77 -7.72
N ASP A 45 5.91 -15.74 -6.81
CA ASP A 45 6.67 -17.00 -6.88
C ASP A 45 5.98 -18.04 -7.79
N GLN A 46 4.76 -17.75 -8.23
CA GLN A 46 3.99 -18.62 -9.12
C GLN A 46 4.25 -18.34 -10.61
N ILE A 47 4.99 -17.29 -10.93
CA ILE A 47 5.26 -16.87 -12.29
C ILE A 47 6.77 -16.77 -12.55
N ALA A 48 7.17 -17.08 -13.77
CA ALA A 48 8.55 -16.89 -14.22
C ALA A 48 8.80 -15.43 -14.58
N TRP A 49 10.00 -14.94 -14.29
CA TRP A 49 10.42 -13.56 -14.52
C TRP A 49 11.60 -13.52 -15.49
N LYS A 50 11.59 -12.52 -16.35
CA LYS A 50 12.69 -12.23 -17.28
C LYS A 50 13.18 -10.80 -17.11
N LYS A 51 14.47 -10.59 -17.35
CA LYS A 51 15.08 -9.27 -17.47
C LYS A 51 15.32 -8.97 -18.94
N ILE A 52 14.87 -7.82 -19.36
CA ILE A 52 15.01 -7.35 -20.74
C ILE A 52 15.56 -5.93 -20.78
N LYS A 53 16.33 -5.60 -21.79
CA LYS A 53 16.77 -4.24 -22.07
C LYS A 53 15.66 -3.50 -22.81
N VAL A 54 15.16 -2.45 -22.22
CA VAL A 54 14.11 -1.61 -22.80
C VAL A 54 14.63 -0.21 -23.01
N THR A 55 14.42 0.31 -24.21
CA THR A 55 14.69 1.72 -24.52
C THR A 55 13.49 2.56 -24.06
N VAL A 56 13.67 3.35 -23.02
CA VAL A 56 12.65 4.23 -22.50
C VAL A 56 12.90 5.64 -22.98
N ARG A 57 11.90 6.24 -23.63
CA ARG A 57 11.95 7.62 -24.10
C ARG A 57 11.17 8.53 -23.15
N GLY A 58 11.82 9.60 -22.70
CA GLY A 58 11.17 10.68 -21.95
C GLY A 58 10.18 11.44 -22.85
N SER A 59 9.11 11.95 -22.25
CA SER A 59 8.18 12.85 -22.91
C SER A 59 8.60 14.29 -22.63
N GLY A 60 8.78 15.09 -23.67
CA GLY A 60 9.12 16.51 -23.56
C GLY A 60 10.14 16.99 -24.59
N MET A 61 10.45 18.28 -24.53
CA MET A 61 11.35 18.97 -25.48
C MET A 61 12.79 18.43 -25.43
N ASN A 62 13.21 17.86 -24.31
CA ASN A 62 14.47 17.12 -24.14
C ASN A 62 14.17 15.62 -24.02
N THR A 63 14.09 14.94 -25.17
CA THR A 63 13.83 13.52 -25.21
C THR A 63 15.07 12.77 -24.73
N THR A 64 15.13 12.48 -23.44
CA THR A 64 16.16 11.59 -22.89
C THR A 64 15.78 10.16 -23.24
N THR A 65 16.63 9.49 -23.99
CA THR A 65 16.51 8.06 -24.27
C THR A 65 17.45 7.33 -23.34
N GLU A 66 16.92 6.36 -22.62
CA GLU A 66 17.69 5.55 -21.67
C GLU A 66 17.46 4.07 -21.96
N GLU A 67 18.54 3.30 -22.06
CA GLU A 67 18.48 1.86 -22.04
C GLU A 67 18.61 1.37 -20.61
N ARG A 68 17.61 0.61 -20.17
CA ARG A 68 17.63 -0.01 -18.83
C ARG A 68 17.26 -1.47 -18.93
N GLU A 69 17.89 -2.24 -18.05
CA GLU A 69 17.46 -3.59 -17.76
C GLU A 69 16.27 -3.55 -16.81
N LEU A 70 15.12 -4.03 -17.27
CA LEU A 70 13.87 -4.04 -16.53
C LEU A 70 13.36 -5.47 -16.38
N GLU A 71 12.74 -5.78 -15.23
CA GLU A 71 12.21 -7.09 -14.91
C GLU A 71 10.70 -7.14 -15.15
N PHE A 72 10.28 -8.18 -15.90
CA PHE A 72 8.88 -8.42 -16.23
C PHE A 72 8.50 -9.89 -16.13
N PRO A 73 7.21 -10.24 -16.01
CA PRO A 73 6.75 -11.61 -16.20
C PRO A 73 7.19 -12.15 -17.56
N GLU A 74 7.69 -13.38 -17.60
CA GLU A 74 8.20 -13.99 -18.84
C GLU A 74 7.14 -14.05 -19.95
N ALA A 75 5.88 -14.28 -19.57
CA ALA A 75 4.75 -14.38 -20.49
C ALA A 75 4.34 -13.03 -21.12
N TRP A 76 4.90 -11.90 -20.68
CA TRP A 76 4.55 -10.61 -21.27
C TRP A 76 5.20 -10.43 -22.64
N SER A 77 4.41 -9.91 -23.59
CA SER A 77 4.90 -9.53 -24.91
C SER A 77 5.82 -8.32 -24.85
N ASP A 78 6.64 -8.13 -25.87
CA ASP A 78 7.53 -6.96 -25.97
C ASP A 78 6.76 -5.63 -25.96
N ASN A 79 5.58 -5.62 -26.58
CA ASN A 79 4.72 -4.43 -26.53
C ASN A 79 4.22 -4.13 -25.11
N ALA A 80 3.77 -5.15 -24.36
CA ALA A 80 3.33 -4.98 -22.98
C ALA A 80 4.46 -4.47 -22.08
N THR A 81 5.66 -5.03 -22.21
CA THR A 81 6.84 -4.63 -21.43
C THR A 81 7.27 -3.20 -21.75
N SER A 82 7.26 -2.83 -23.04
CA SER A 82 7.58 -1.46 -23.49
C SER A 82 6.60 -0.43 -22.95
N ILE A 83 5.31 -0.71 -23.02
CA ILE A 83 4.26 0.17 -22.47
C ILE A 83 4.39 0.30 -20.95
N ALA A 84 4.53 -0.82 -20.23
CA ALA A 84 4.64 -0.81 -18.79
C ALA A 84 5.89 -0.05 -18.33
N GLY A 85 7.04 -0.32 -18.92
CA GLY A 85 8.30 0.35 -18.58
C GLY A 85 8.28 1.85 -18.89
N SER A 86 7.62 2.27 -19.98
CA SER A 86 7.60 3.68 -20.37
C SER A 86 6.53 4.51 -19.66
N LYS A 87 5.35 3.93 -19.38
CA LYS A 87 4.18 4.69 -18.94
C LYS A 87 3.81 4.46 -17.47
N TYR A 88 4.05 3.27 -16.93
CA TYR A 88 3.54 2.89 -15.61
C TYR A 88 4.60 2.85 -14.53
N PHE A 89 5.87 2.66 -14.86
CA PHE A 89 6.95 2.71 -13.88
C PHE A 89 7.10 4.12 -13.31
N ARG A 90 7.08 4.22 -11.99
CA ARG A 90 7.19 5.47 -11.27
C ARG A 90 8.65 5.92 -11.17
N GLY A 91 8.84 7.22 -11.07
CA GLY A 91 10.15 7.86 -10.99
C GLY A 91 10.57 8.50 -12.32
N ARG A 92 11.44 9.51 -12.20
CA ARG A 92 11.95 10.25 -13.37
C ARG A 92 12.88 9.34 -14.18
N ILE A 93 12.76 9.39 -15.50
CA ILE A 93 13.70 8.70 -16.41
C ILE A 93 15.12 9.23 -16.12
N GLY A 94 16.08 8.32 -15.99
CA GLY A 94 17.47 8.64 -15.63
C GLY A 94 17.73 8.70 -14.12
N SER A 95 16.70 8.66 -13.25
CA SER A 95 16.92 8.68 -11.81
C SER A 95 17.08 7.28 -11.22
N ALA A 96 17.85 7.19 -10.13
CA ALA A 96 17.98 5.93 -9.35
C ALA A 96 16.67 5.49 -8.70
N GLU A 97 15.74 6.44 -8.48
CA GLU A 97 14.44 6.17 -7.84
C GLU A 97 13.41 5.56 -8.78
N ARG A 98 13.72 5.50 -10.09
CA ARG A 98 12.79 4.92 -11.05
C ARG A 98 12.65 3.42 -10.83
N GLU A 99 11.41 2.97 -10.81
CA GLU A 99 11.09 1.53 -10.77
C GLU A 99 11.75 0.80 -11.93
N THR A 100 12.30 -0.38 -11.64
CA THR A 100 13.00 -1.25 -12.61
C THR A 100 12.34 -2.61 -12.76
N SER A 101 11.27 -2.87 -12.02
CA SER A 101 10.59 -4.16 -12.01
C SER A 101 9.07 -4.00 -12.00
N ALA A 102 8.38 -4.82 -12.76
CA ALA A 102 6.93 -4.94 -12.67
C ALA A 102 6.47 -5.41 -11.27
N ARG A 103 7.33 -6.13 -10.53
CA ARG A 103 7.06 -6.47 -9.11
C ARG A 103 6.90 -5.21 -8.27
N SER A 104 7.84 -4.27 -8.37
CA SER A 104 7.79 -3.01 -7.62
C SER A 104 6.56 -2.19 -7.97
N MET A 105 6.24 -2.10 -9.27
CA MET A 105 5.04 -1.40 -9.74
C MET A 105 3.76 -2.01 -9.18
N ILE A 106 3.60 -3.33 -9.24
CA ILE A 106 2.42 -4.04 -8.73
C ILE A 106 2.36 -3.91 -7.21
N SER A 107 3.47 -4.16 -6.49
CA SER A 107 3.54 -4.05 -5.03
C SER A 107 3.15 -2.67 -4.54
N ARG A 108 3.55 -1.61 -5.23
CA ARG A 108 3.16 -0.24 -4.90
C ARG A 108 1.64 -0.05 -4.99
N VAL A 109 1.02 -0.56 -6.06
CA VAL A 109 -0.43 -0.42 -6.27
C VAL A 109 -1.21 -1.25 -5.25
N VAL A 110 -0.85 -2.52 -5.11
CA VAL A 110 -1.48 -3.45 -4.16
C VAL A 110 -1.30 -2.98 -2.73
N GLY A 111 -0.09 -2.55 -2.35
CA GLY A 111 0.19 -2.04 -1.01
C GLY A 111 -0.63 -0.79 -0.67
N MET A 112 -0.91 0.08 -1.65
CA MET A 112 -1.78 1.23 -1.45
C MET A 112 -3.24 0.81 -1.24
N ILE A 113 -3.75 -0.11 -2.05
CA ILE A 113 -5.12 -0.65 -1.92
C ILE A 113 -5.28 -1.35 -0.57
N ARG A 114 -4.31 -2.21 -0.19
CA ARG A 114 -4.25 -2.87 1.11
C ARG A 114 -4.32 -1.85 2.26
N GLY A 115 -3.46 -0.83 2.20
CA GLY A 115 -3.42 0.23 3.20
C GLY A 115 -4.74 0.98 3.33
N TRP A 116 -5.41 1.27 2.23
CA TRP A 116 -6.74 1.86 2.25
C TRP A 116 -7.78 0.90 2.84
N GLY A 117 -7.75 -0.37 2.45
CA GLY A 117 -8.66 -1.38 2.96
C GLY A 117 -8.61 -1.51 4.49
N LEU A 118 -7.41 -1.56 5.05
CA LEU A 118 -7.20 -1.59 6.50
C LEU A 118 -7.63 -0.26 7.16
N ARG A 119 -7.22 0.88 6.60
CA ARG A 119 -7.52 2.20 7.15
C ARG A 119 -9.01 2.48 7.22
N PHE A 120 -9.77 2.07 6.22
CA PHE A 120 -11.21 2.31 6.12
C PHE A 120 -12.06 1.16 6.69
N GLY A 121 -11.41 0.13 7.27
CA GLY A 121 -12.10 -0.98 7.92
C GLY A 121 -12.82 -1.92 6.96
N HIS A 122 -12.33 -2.06 5.72
CA HIS A 122 -12.83 -3.05 4.77
C HIS A 122 -12.29 -4.44 5.09
N PHE A 123 -11.08 -4.53 5.66
CA PHE A 123 -10.47 -5.73 6.20
C PHE A 123 -10.40 -5.66 7.73
N GLU A 124 -10.55 -6.79 8.42
CA GLU A 124 -10.43 -6.83 9.88
C GLU A 124 -8.98 -7.00 10.33
N THR A 125 -8.26 -7.81 9.61
CA THR A 125 -6.89 -8.22 9.93
C THR A 125 -5.96 -7.96 8.75
N GLU A 126 -4.67 -7.96 9.03
CA GLU A 126 -3.66 -7.87 7.97
C GLU A 126 -3.65 -9.13 7.10
N GLU A 127 -3.94 -10.30 7.71
CA GLU A 127 -4.02 -11.58 6.99
C GLU A 127 -5.18 -11.62 5.99
N GLU A 128 -6.29 -10.94 6.30
CA GLU A 128 -7.42 -10.81 5.37
C GLU A 128 -7.09 -9.85 4.21
N ALA A 129 -6.18 -8.93 4.43
CA ALA A 129 -5.77 -7.94 3.45
C ALA A 129 -4.69 -8.45 2.48
N ASP A 130 -4.01 -9.55 2.83
CA ASP A 130 -2.98 -10.21 2.05
C ASP A 130 -3.55 -11.31 1.16
#